data_830a92d6ec1ab351ecf4890f69871850
#
_entry.id   830a92d6ec1ab351ecf4890f69871850
#
_cell.length_a   1.000
_cell.length_b   1.000
_cell.length_c   1.000
_cell.angle_alpha   90.00
_cell.angle_beta   90.00
_cell.angle_gamma   90.00
#
_symmetry.space_group_name_H-M   'P 1'
#
loop_
_entity.id
_entity.type
_entity.pdbx_description
1 polymer ?
#
loop_
_entity_poly.entity_id
_entity_poly.type
_entity_poly.pdbx_seq_one_letter_code
_entity_poly.pdbx_strand_id
1 'polypeptide(L)'
;MVGPKAIIHLDRLKSNLDLIRKQVNDKPIMAVVKANGYGHGGVASAKALETQGCVFFAVFTMDEGIELRQAGVESNVLVFSRIDTSRLQEAVDHQLTLNLCNELDISTLTHFFNGKGVCPKVHLKVDTGMTRLGIDVDDAEKIITQLIAHPEIPCEGIYSHYSTADEGDLSFAREQELKFKLVLETANKIGFTFKYIHFSNSGAAINLDQSIFNMVRVGMMLYGAFPSPEVPMDIPLNPVMEFRAPIVNVRNVPAGTQVSYGGVFTTKSESNIGVIQCGFADGIPRPWYQNGHIMFNGNKYNIAGRICMDQFMVDFKGVEPNVGEEVLIMGDGDGGSIRMEEIAETIDSTPYVIATGIGGRTQRIYQD
;
A
#
# COMPACT_ATOMS: atom_id res chain seq x y z
N MET A 1 -8.51 -25.30 9.37
CA MET A 1 -7.05 -25.27 9.13
C MET A 1 -6.45 -24.53 10.31
N VAL A 2 -5.42 -25.07 10.92
CA VAL A 2 -4.76 -24.43 12.06
C VAL A 2 -3.66 -23.53 11.50
N GLY A 3 -3.83 -22.19 11.55
CA GLY A 3 -2.87 -21.23 11.02
C GLY A 3 -3.38 -19.80 11.09
N PRO A 4 -2.53 -18.79 10.81
CA PRO A 4 -2.93 -17.40 10.83
C PRO A 4 -3.91 -17.09 9.71
N LYS A 5 -4.79 -16.12 9.94
CA LYS A 5 -5.74 -15.60 8.99
C LYS A 5 -5.76 -14.08 9.00
N ALA A 6 -5.94 -13.48 7.84
CA ALA A 6 -6.21 -12.07 7.63
C ALA A 6 -7.67 -11.92 7.21
N ILE A 7 -8.48 -11.35 8.07
CA ILE A 7 -9.88 -10.99 7.77
C ILE A 7 -9.83 -9.60 7.16
N ILE A 8 -10.33 -9.47 5.93
CA ILE A 8 -10.30 -8.24 5.16
C ILE A 8 -11.72 -7.68 5.08
N HIS A 9 -11.95 -6.56 5.74
CA HIS A 9 -13.23 -5.87 5.83
C HIS A 9 -13.40 -4.92 4.64
N LEU A 10 -14.08 -5.36 3.60
CA LEU A 10 -14.27 -4.57 2.36
C LEU A 10 -15.20 -3.37 2.56
N ASP A 11 -16.13 -3.45 3.51
CA ASP A 11 -16.97 -2.33 3.95
C ASP A 11 -16.13 -1.18 4.54
N ARG A 12 -15.12 -1.51 5.35
CA ARG A 12 -14.18 -0.53 5.92
C ARG A 12 -13.34 0.11 4.83
N LEU A 13 -12.90 -0.66 3.83
CA LEU A 13 -12.16 -0.16 2.67
C LEU A 13 -13.00 0.86 1.87
N LYS A 14 -14.28 0.56 1.63
CA LYS A 14 -15.24 1.46 0.99
C LYS A 14 -15.45 2.73 1.81
N SER A 15 -15.64 2.58 3.13
CA SER A 15 -15.80 3.70 4.06
C SER A 15 -14.58 4.61 4.07
N ASN A 16 -13.37 4.06 4.09
CA ASN A 16 -12.13 4.83 4.02
C ASN A 16 -12.04 5.62 2.71
N LEU A 17 -12.43 5.04 1.56
CA LEU A 17 -12.48 5.76 0.30
C LEU A 17 -13.40 6.99 0.40
N ASP A 18 -14.56 6.87 1.02
CA ASP A 18 -15.51 7.99 1.17
C ASP A 18 -14.99 9.06 2.12
N LEU A 19 -14.27 8.69 3.20
CA LEU A 19 -13.59 9.63 4.08
C LEU A 19 -12.50 10.41 3.32
N ILE A 20 -11.70 9.71 2.50
CA ILE A 20 -10.64 10.33 1.71
C ILE A 20 -11.23 11.25 0.64
N ARG A 21 -12.33 10.87 -0.02
CA ARG A 21 -13.02 11.75 -0.99
C ARG A 21 -13.39 13.09 -0.37
N LYS A 22 -13.95 13.08 0.81
CA LYS A 22 -14.28 14.32 1.55
C LYS A 22 -13.04 15.14 1.84
N GLN A 23 -11.95 14.51 2.25
CA GLN A 23 -10.68 15.17 2.56
C GLN A 23 -10.09 15.88 1.34
N VAL A 24 -10.23 15.31 0.14
CA VAL A 24 -9.69 15.87 -1.10
C VAL A 24 -10.73 16.65 -1.93
N ASN A 25 -11.82 17.09 -1.30
CA ASN A 25 -12.90 17.86 -1.95
C ASN A 25 -13.45 17.17 -3.21
N ASP A 26 -13.79 15.88 -3.08
CA ASP A 26 -14.36 15.02 -4.12
C ASP A 26 -13.54 14.92 -5.42
N LYS A 27 -12.24 15.22 -5.36
CA LYS A 27 -11.36 14.98 -6.50
C LYS A 27 -11.31 13.48 -6.83
N PRO A 28 -11.24 13.13 -8.12
CA PRO A 28 -11.05 11.76 -8.55
C PRO A 28 -9.86 11.10 -7.85
N ILE A 29 -10.08 9.90 -7.33
CA ILE A 29 -9.06 9.11 -6.65
C ILE A 29 -8.59 7.99 -7.56
N MET A 30 -7.28 7.90 -7.79
CA MET A 30 -6.60 6.73 -8.30
C MET A 30 -6.22 5.85 -7.12
N ALA A 31 -6.91 4.74 -6.95
CA ALA A 31 -6.65 3.79 -5.86
C ALA A 31 -5.42 2.93 -6.18
N VAL A 32 -4.43 2.95 -5.30
CA VAL A 32 -3.20 2.16 -5.48
C VAL A 32 -3.37 0.80 -4.83
N VAL A 33 -3.45 -0.25 -5.67
CA VAL A 33 -3.71 -1.64 -5.26
C VAL A 33 -2.54 -2.60 -5.54
N LYS A 34 -1.35 -2.06 -5.80
CA LYS A 34 -0.11 -2.84 -6.01
C LYS A 34 0.27 -3.68 -4.78
N ALA A 35 1.22 -4.60 -4.96
CA ALA A 35 1.69 -5.52 -3.91
C ALA A 35 0.52 -6.27 -3.27
N ASN A 36 -0.33 -6.84 -4.14
CA ASN A 36 -1.54 -7.55 -3.72
C ASN A 36 -2.43 -6.70 -2.80
N GLY A 37 -2.72 -5.42 -3.20
CA GLY A 37 -3.50 -4.49 -2.39
C GLY A 37 -2.85 -4.20 -1.04
N TYR A 38 -1.54 -3.93 -1.02
CA TYR A 38 -0.77 -3.79 0.23
C TYR A 38 -1.01 -4.97 1.19
N GLY A 39 -1.00 -6.18 0.65
CA GLY A 39 -1.24 -7.40 1.42
C GLY A 39 -2.72 -7.75 1.70
N HIS A 40 -3.66 -6.88 1.35
CA HIS A 40 -5.09 -7.06 1.62
C HIS A 40 -5.84 -7.86 0.55
N GLY A 41 -5.19 -8.14 -0.60
CA GLY A 41 -5.83 -8.78 -1.75
C GLY A 41 -6.18 -7.78 -2.85
N GLY A 42 -5.34 -7.67 -3.89
CA GLY A 42 -5.45 -6.65 -4.93
C GLY A 42 -6.76 -6.70 -5.70
N VAL A 43 -7.15 -7.89 -6.15
CA VAL A 43 -8.40 -8.11 -6.89
C VAL A 43 -9.64 -7.79 -6.06
N ALA A 44 -9.70 -8.31 -4.82
CA ALA A 44 -10.86 -8.08 -3.96
C ALA A 44 -11.00 -6.60 -3.60
N SER A 45 -9.88 -5.95 -3.27
CA SER A 45 -9.83 -4.50 -2.99
C SER A 45 -10.27 -3.68 -4.20
N ALA A 46 -9.74 -3.97 -5.40
CA ALA A 46 -10.10 -3.24 -6.61
C ALA A 46 -11.59 -3.37 -6.93
N LYS A 47 -12.15 -4.58 -6.88
CA LYS A 47 -13.59 -4.79 -7.10
C LYS A 47 -14.45 -4.04 -6.09
N ALA A 48 -14.11 -4.10 -4.81
CA ALA A 48 -14.86 -3.38 -3.78
C ALA A 48 -14.82 -1.86 -4.00
N LEU A 49 -13.64 -1.31 -4.34
CA LEU A 49 -13.47 0.11 -4.63
C LEU A 49 -14.14 0.53 -5.94
N GLU A 50 -14.16 -0.33 -6.96
CA GLU A 50 -14.86 -0.08 -8.22
C GLU A 50 -16.37 0.03 -8.02
N THR A 51 -16.97 -0.87 -7.23
CA THR A 51 -18.40 -0.77 -6.86
C THR A 51 -18.72 0.50 -6.08
N GLN A 52 -17.75 1.08 -5.38
CA GLN A 52 -17.85 2.37 -4.69
C GLN A 52 -17.55 3.56 -5.62
N GLY A 53 -17.42 3.32 -6.93
CA GLY A 53 -17.23 4.36 -7.95
C GLY A 53 -15.78 4.85 -8.10
N CYS A 54 -14.79 4.04 -7.74
CA CYS A 54 -13.41 4.30 -8.10
C CYS A 54 -13.19 3.92 -9.57
N VAL A 55 -12.80 4.89 -10.39
CA VAL A 55 -12.69 4.72 -11.85
C VAL A 55 -11.25 4.60 -12.34
N PHE A 56 -10.27 4.62 -11.43
CA PHE A 56 -8.86 4.52 -11.78
C PHE A 56 -8.08 3.76 -10.70
N PHE A 57 -7.30 2.78 -11.13
CA PHE A 57 -6.40 2.00 -10.28
C PHE A 57 -4.95 2.18 -10.69
N ALA A 58 -4.03 1.92 -9.76
CA ALA A 58 -2.62 1.85 -10.07
C ALA A 58 -1.99 0.61 -9.43
N VAL A 59 -1.19 -0.07 -10.23
CA VAL A 59 -0.42 -1.26 -9.87
C VAL A 59 1.07 -1.03 -10.14
N PHE A 60 1.93 -1.94 -9.71
CA PHE A 60 3.35 -1.80 -10.02
C PHE A 60 3.75 -2.60 -11.26
N THR A 61 3.28 -3.84 -11.40
CA THR A 61 3.66 -4.72 -12.50
C THR A 61 2.54 -4.88 -13.53
N MET A 62 2.92 -5.31 -14.75
CA MET A 62 1.98 -5.71 -15.79
C MET A 62 1.09 -6.86 -15.32
N ASP A 63 1.67 -7.84 -14.61
CA ASP A 63 0.94 -9.02 -14.16
C ASP A 63 -0.16 -8.67 -13.17
N GLU A 64 0.10 -7.75 -12.23
CA GLU A 64 -0.95 -7.21 -11.35
C GLU A 64 -2.09 -6.55 -12.15
N GLY A 65 -1.75 -5.78 -13.19
CA GLY A 65 -2.76 -5.15 -14.06
C GLY A 65 -3.59 -6.16 -14.84
N ILE A 66 -2.95 -7.18 -15.39
CA ILE A 66 -3.60 -8.28 -16.12
C ILE A 66 -4.51 -9.08 -15.18
N GLU A 67 -4.07 -9.37 -13.95
CA GLU A 67 -4.87 -10.06 -12.94
C GLU A 67 -6.16 -9.29 -12.62
N LEU A 68 -6.10 -7.96 -12.47
CA LEU A 68 -7.29 -7.12 -12.30
C LEU A 68 -8.24 -7.25 -13.50
N ARG A 69 -7.74 -7.21 -14.73
CA ARG A 69 -8.56 -7.36 -15.94
C ARG A 69 -9.21 -8.74 -16.05
N GLN A 70 -8.46 -9.80 -15.80
CA GLN A 70 -8.98 -11.18 -15.79
C GLN A 70 -10.05 -11.39 -14.71
N ALA A 71 -9.97 -10.64 -13.61
CA ALA A 71 -10.98 -10.62 -12.58
C ALA A 71 -12.22 -9.78 -12.93
N GLY A 72 -12.24 -9.08 -14.06
CA GLY A 72 -13.38 -8.29 -14.55
C GLY A 72 -13.38 -6.83 -14.05
N VAL A 73 -12.26 -6.28 -13.58
CA VAL A 73 -12.13 -4.84 -13.30
C VAL A 73 -12.12 -4.08 -14.64
N GLU A 74 -13.04 -3.14 -14.83
CA GLU A 74 -13.22 -2.37 -16.08
C GLU A 74 -12.57 -0.98 -16.02
N SER A 75 -12.41 -0.42 -14.84
CA SER A 75 -11.80 0.90 -14.59
C SER A 75 -10.38 1.00 -15.14
N ASN A 76 -9.90 2.24 -15.39
CA ASN A 76 -8.55 2.45 -15.91
C ASN A 76 -7.48 1.88 -14.94
N VAL A 77 -6.40 1.32 -15.49
CA VAL A 77 -5.29 0.76 -14.71
C VAL A 77 -3.97 1.35 -15.20
N LEU A 78 -3.24 2.05 -14.33
CA LEU A 78 -1.89 2.56 -14.58
C LEU A 78 -0.85 1.60 -14.00
N VAL A 79 0.10 1.18 -14.81
CA VAL A 79 1.26 0.36 -14.42
C VAL A 79 2.45 1.27 -14.14
N PHE A 80 2.98 1.25 -12.91
CA PHE A 80 4.07 2.15 -12.48
C PHE A 80 5.47 1.68 -12.86
N SER A 81 5.66 0.40 -13.20
CA SER A 81 6.96 -0.09 -13.65
C SER A 81 7.38 0.54 -14.96
N ARG A 82 8.64 0.37 -15.32
CA ARG A 82 9.11 0.72 -16.66
C ARG A 82 8.39 -0.09 -17.72
N ILE A 83 8.30 0.48 -18.92
CA ILE A 83 7.78 -0.20 -20.10
C ILE A 83 8.63 -1.45 -20.38
N ASP A 84 7.98 -2.60 -20.43
CA ASP A 84 8.57 -3.83 -20.95
C ASP A 84 8.25 -3.93 -22.45
N THR A 85 9.27 -3.75 -23.28
CA THR A 85 9.14 -3.71 -24.73
C THR A 85 8.60 -5.01 -25.33
N SER A 86 8.84 -6.14 -24.66
CA SER A 86 8.36 -7.46 -25.09
C SER A 86 6.87 -7.69 -24.84
N ARG A 87 6.25 -6.86 -23.97
CA ARG A 87 4.88 -7.04 -23.48
C ARG A 87 3.92 -5.92 -23.93
N LEU A 88 4.30 -5.08 -24.89
CA LEU A 88 3.46 -3.96 -25.35
C LEU A 88 2.12 -4.44 -25.92
N GLN A 89 2.10 -5.58 -26.62
CA GLN A 89 0.84 -6.15 -27.13
C GLN A 89 -0.10 -6.54 -25.99
N GLU A 90 0.41 -7.15 -24.92
CA GLU A 90 -0.39 -7.47 -23.74
C GLU A 90 -0.98 -6.22 -23.08
N ALA A 91 -0.21 -5.11 -23.04
CA ALA A 91 -0.70 -3.84 -22.53
C ALA A 91 -1.89 -3.29 -23.34
N VAL A 92 -1.83 -3.43 -24.67
CA VAL A 92 -2.95 -3.07 -25.57
C VAL A 92 -4.14 -4.00 -25.35
N ASP A 93 -3.92 -5.31 -25.39
CA ASP A 93 -4.98 -6.32 -25.29
C ASP A 93 -5.75 -6.22 -23.95
N HIS A 94 -5.04 -5.88 -22.89
CA HIS A 94 -5.61 -5.68 -21.54
C HIS A 94 -5.94 -4.21 -21.22
N GLN A 95 -5.84 -3.30 -22.19
CA GLN A 95 -6.17 -1.87 -22.01
C GLN A 95 -5.49 -1.26 -20.76
N LEU A 96 -4.19 -1.56 -20.59
CA LEU A 96 -3.38 -1.00 -19.51
C LEU A 96 -2.75 0.33 -19.95
N THR A 97 -2.68 1.28 -19.02
CA THR A 97 -1.95 2.53 -19.19
C THR A 97 -0.53 2.35 -18.67
N LEU A 98 0.48 2.72 -19.45
CA LEU A 98 1.88 2.51 -19.10
C LEU A 98 2.55 3.80 -18.60
N ASN A 99 3.67 3.63 -17.93
CA ASN A 99 4.49 4.70 -17.38
C ASN A 99 5.58 5.10 -18.38
N LEU A 100 5.42 6.21 -19.10
CA LEU A 100 6.44 6.81 -19.95
C LEU A 100 7.40 7.62 -19.06
N CYS A 101 8.68 7.27 -18.99
CA CYS A 101 9.63 7.87 -18.05
C CYS A 101 10.99 8.26 -18.67
N ASN A 102 11.18 8.13 -19.95
CA ASN A 102 12.36 8.61 -20.67
C ASN A 102 12.10 8.72 -22.18
N GLU A 103 13.05 9.33 -22.90
CA GLU A 103 12.97 9.53 -24.36
C GLU A 103 12.95 8.21 -25.16
N LEU A 104 13.66 7.19 -24.68
CA LEU A 104 13.70 5.87 -25.36
C LEU A 104 12.31 5.21 -25.37
N ASP A 105 11.47 5.49 -24.39
CA ASP A 105 10.11 4.95 -24.36
C ASP A 105 9.28 5.48 -25.54
N ILE A 106 9.49 6.74 -25.99
CA ILE A 106 8.82 7.31 -27.16
C ILE A 106 9.23 6.55 -28.43
N SER A 107 10.53 6.38 -28.66
CA SER A 107 11.01 5.65 -29.84
C SER A 107 10.55 4.18 -29.86
N THR A 108 10.50 3.56 -28.68
CA THR A 108 9.97 2.19 -28.51
C THR A 108 8.49 2.10 -28.87
N LEU A 109 7.67 3.02 -28.38
CA LEU A 109 6.23 3.05 -28.66
C LEU A 109 5.95 3.38 -30.13
N THR A 110 6.70 4.31 -30.73
CA THR A 110 6.61 4.64 -32.16
C THR A 110 6.98 3.42 -33.02
N HIS A 111 8.07 2.71 -32.68
CA HIS A 111 8.44 1.49 -33.38
C HIS A 111 7.35 0.42 -33.29
N PHE A 112 6.78 0.22 -32.11
CA PHE A 112 5.69 -0.71 -31.89
C PHE A 112 4.45 -0.34 -32.72
N PHE A 113 4.06 0.95 -32.71
CA PHE A 113 2.95 1.46 -33.51
C PHE A 113 3.15 1.21 -35.01
N ASN A 114 4.34 1.50 -35.52
CA ASN A 114 4.66 1.28 -36.94
C ASN A 114 4.53 -0.20 -37.35
N GLY A 115 4.76 -1.13 -36.41
CA GLY A 115 4.60 -2.56 -36.66
C GLY A 115 3.19 -3.10 -36.46
N LYS A 116 2.37 -2.46 -35.62
CA LYS A 116 1.08 -2.99 -35.13
C LYS A 116 -0.13 -2.10 -35.43
N GLY A 117 0.06 -0.82 -35.71
CA GLY A 117 -1.02 0.14 -35.95
C GLY A 117 -1.81 0.55 -34.70
N VAL A 118 -1.33 0.16 -33.52
CA VAL A 118 -1.93 0.47 -32.20
C VAL A 118 -0.85 0.83 -31.20
N CYS A 119 -1.20 1.59 -30.17
CA CYS A 119 -0.29 1.95 -29.09
C CYS A 119 -1.03 1.92 -27.74
N PRO A 120 -0.43 1.42 -26.65
CA PRO A 120 -1.04 1.54 -25.34
C PRO A 120 -1.08 3.00 -24.88
N LYS A 121 -2.06 3.34 -24.05
CA LYS A 121 -2.09 4.63 -23.38
C LYS A 121 -0.89 4.79 -22.45
N VAL A 122 -0.46 6.04 -22.27
CA VAL A 122 0.65 6.34 -21.36
C VAL A 122 0.36 7.55 -20.48
N HIS A 123 0.98 7.58 -19.30
CA HIS A 123 1.14 8.77 -18.49
C HIS A 123 2.63 9.14 -18.43
N LEU A 124 2.95 10.39 -18.73
CA LEU A 124 4.30 10.93 -18.63
C LEU A 124 4.68 11.09 -17.16
N LYS A 125 5.76 10.46 -16.74
CA LYS A 125 6.32 10.62 -15.41
C LYS A 125 7.46 11.62 -15.41
N VAL A 126 7.41 12.59 -14.50
CA VAL A 126 8.45 13.58 -14.25
C VAL A 126 9.13 13.29 -12.91
N ASP A 127 10.43 13.32 -12.87
CA ASP A 127 11.20 13.32 -11.61
C ASP A 127 11.41 14.75 -11.14
N THR A 128 10.78 15.09 -10.06
CA THR A 128 10.90 16.41 -9.43
C THR A 128 11.82 16.40 -8.20
N GLY A 129 12.47 15.26 -7.90
CA GLY A 129 13.39 15.12 -6.79
C GLY A 129 13.30 13.81 -6.01
N MET A 130 12.42 12.86 -6.42
CA MET A 130 12.42 11.50 -5.84
C MET A 130 13.62 10.67 -6.29
N THR A 131 14.25 11.02 -7.42
CA THR A 131 15.43 10.38 -8.02
C THR A 131 15.25 8.87 -8.23
N ARG A 132 14.10 8.49 -8.78
CA ARG A 132 13.76 7.07 -8.97
C ARG A 132 13.39 6.72 -10.40
N LEU A 133 12.39 7.36 -10.95
CA LEU A 133 11.89 7.20 -12.33
C LEU A 133 11.24 8.50 -12.78
N GLY A 134 11.35 8.79 -14.06
CA GLY A 134 10.75 9.98 -14.69
C GLY A 134 11.75 10.71 -15.55
N ILE A 135 11.26 11.55 -16.43
CA ILE A 135 12.10 12.51 -17.18
C ILE A 135 12.57 13.61 -16.24
N ASP A 136 13.73 14.19 -16.51
CA ASP A 136 14.17 15.38 -15.81
C ASP A 136 13.28 16.59 -16.16
N VAL A 137 13.14 17.51 -15.23
CA VAL A 137 12.32 18.74 -15.42
C VAL A 137 12.83 19.54 -16.62
N ASP A 138 14.15 19.61 -16.80
CA ASP A 138 14.78 20.34 -17.89
C ASP A 138 14.54 19.71 -19.28
N ASP A 139 14.25 18.42 -19.34
CA ASP A 139 13.92 17.71 -20.58
C ASP A 139 12.43 17.80 -20.94
N ALA A 140 11.59 18.38 -20.09
CA ALA A 140 10.13 18.36 -20.27
C ALA A 140 9.68 18.95 -21.62
N GLU A 141 10.22 20.11 -22.02
CA GLU A 141 9.86 20.76 -23.29
C GLU A 141 10.19 19.86 -24.48
N LYS A 142 11.39 19.26 -24.50
CA LYS A 142 11.84 18.33 -25.53
C LYS A 142 10.92 17.13 -25.65
N ILE A 143 10.63 16.48 -24.52
CA ILE A 143 9.83 15.25 -24.47
C ILE A 143 8.38 15.53 -24.89
N ILE A 144 7.78 16.62 -24.41
CA ILE A 144 6.41 16.98 -24.77
C ILE A 144 6.33 17.39 -26.26
N THR A 145 7.34 18.08 -26.78
CA THR A 145 7.43 18.37 -28.23
C THR A 145 7.48 17.08 -29.07
N GLN A 146 8.20 16.09 -28.62
CA GLN A 146 8.22 14.76 -29.28
C GLN A 146 6.82 14.10 -29.21
N LEU A 147 6.12 14.16 -28.07
CA LEU A 147 4.76 13.63 -27.96
C LEU A 147 3.78 14.34 -28.89
N ILE A 148 3.94 15.65 -29.14
CA ILE A 148 3.15 16.38 -30.14
C ILE A 148 3.44 15.86 -31.56
N ALA A 149 4.71 15.54 -31.86
CA ALA A 149 5.12 15.01 -33.15
C ALA A 149 4.69 13.55 -33.39
N HIS A 150 4.33 12.83 -32.30
CA HIS A 150 3.93 11.43 -32.29
C HIS A 150 2.51 11.23 -31.72
N PRO A 151 1.47 11.74 -32.40
CA PRO A 151 0.08 11.70 -31.92
C PRO A 151 -0.48 10.27 -31.83
N GLU A 152 0.19 9.29 -32.42
CA GLU A 152 -0.10 7.87 -32.28
C GLU A 152 0.17 7.33 -30.88
N ILE A 153 0.94 8.06 -30.04
CA ILE A 153 1.18 7.72 -28.64
C ILE A 153 0.14 8.47 -27.77
N PRO A 154 -0.91 7.80 -27.28
CA PRO A 154 -1.98 8.45 -26.52
C PRO A 154 -1.51 8.79 -25.09
N CYS A 155 -0.77 9.88 -24.95
CA CYS A 155 -0.32 10.39 -23.65
C CYS A 155 -1.45 11.16 -22.94
N GLU A 156 -2.24 10.46 -22.14
CA GLU A 156 -3.42 11.05 -21.47
C GLU A 156 -3.10 11.77 -20.15
N GLY A 157 -1.99 11.45 -19.50
CA GLY A 157 -1.69 11.98 -18.18
C GLY A 157 -0.24 12.37 -17.96
N ILE A 158 -0.05 13.20 -16.93
CA ILE A 158 1.27 13.57 -16.41
C ILE A 158 1.29 13.44 -14.89
N TYR A 159 2.41 12.96 -14.34
CA TYR A 159 2.53 12.82 -12.89
C TYR A 159 3.95 12.86 -12.37
N SER A 160 4.06 13.16 -11.07
CA SER A 160 5.28 12.99 -10.29
C SER A 160 4.98 12.26 -8.97
N HIS A 161 5.93 12.25 -8.04
CA HIS A 161 5.77 11.65 -6.73
C HIS A 161 6.51 12.44 -5.66
N TYR A 162 5.79 12.84 -4.62
CA TYR A 162 6.38 13.48 -3.45
C TYR A 162 7.23 12.47 -2.67
N SER A 163 8.39 12.91 -2.20
CA SER A 163 9.27 12.11 -1.35
C SER A 163 9.09 12.37 0.14
N THR A 164 8.62 13.58 0.52
CA THR A 164 8.56 14.05 1.91
C THR A 164 7.19 14.64 2.28
N ALA A 165 6.12 14.30 1.54
CA ALA A 165 4.79 14.87 1.81
C ALA A 165 4.11 14.29 3.05
N ASP A 166 4.67 13.26 3.65
CA ASP A 166 4.26 12.60 4.88
C ASP A 166 5.21 12.90 6.06
N GLU A 167 6.13 13.85 5.89
CA GLU A 167 7.02 14.37 6.94
C GLU A 167 6.48 15.69 7.53
N GLY A 168 6.98 16.09 8.71
CA GLY A 168 6.61 17.35 9.37
C GLY A 168 7.17 18.57 8.63
N ASP A 169 8.35 18.45 7.99
CA ASP A 169 8.91 19.49 7.14
C ASP A 169 8.52 19.28 5.67
N LEU A 170 7.63 20.13 5.19
CA LEU A 170 7.10 20.10 3.82
C LEU A 170 7.91 20.96 2.83
N SER A 171 9.04 21.53 3.22
CA SER A 171 9.81 22.47 2.37
C SER A 171 10.21 21.82 1.04
N PHE A 172 10.76 20.61 1.08
CA PHE A 172 11.15 19.88 -0.11
C PHE A 172 9.96 19.42 -0.96
N ALA A 173 8.86 19.02 -0.33
CA ALA A 173 7.62 18.70 -1.06
C ALA A 173 7.11 19.92 -1.86
N ARG A 174 7.18 21.13 -1.29
CA ARG A 174 6.83 22.36 -1.99
C ARG A 174 7.80 22.70 -3.13
N GLU A 175 9.09 22.47 -2.97
CA GLU A 175 10.06 22.61 -4.07
C GLU A 175 9.73 21.65 -5.23
N GLN A 176 9.41 20.39 -4.92
CA GLN A 176 8.97 19.41 -5.92
C GLN A 176 7.73 19.89 -6.66
N GLU A 177 6.76 20.47 -5.95
CA GLU A 177 5.55 21.03 -6.53
C GLU A 177 5.85 22.19 -7.47
N LEU A 178 6.73 23.12 -7.10
CA LEU A 178 7.15 24.23 -7.97
C LEU A 178 7.78 23.72 -9.26
N LYS A 179 8.67 22.73 -9.19
CA LYS A 179 9.27 22.10 -10.38
C LYS A 179 8.21 21.48 -11.28
N PHE A 180 7.20 20.82 -10.70
CA PHE A 180 6.13 20.21 -11.48
C PHE A 180 5.23 21.27 -12.13
N LYS A 181 4.94 22.39 -11.45
CA LYS A 181 4.21 23.54 -12.02
C LYS A 181 4.91 24.10 -13.25
N LEU A 182 6.25 24.25 -13.21
CA LEU A 182 7.03 24.70 -14.36
C LEU A 182 6.86 23.77 -15.58
N VAL A 183 6.82 22.46 -15.35
CA VAL A 183 6.56 21.49 -16.44
C VAL A 183 5.17 21.67 -17.02
N LEU A 184 4.14 21.88 -16.19
CA LEU A 184 2.76 22.12 -16.66
C LEU A 184 2.66 23.44 -17.44
N GLU A 185 3.32 24.50 -16.99
CA GLU A 185 3.39 25.79 -17.69
C GLU A 185 4.09 25.64 -19.05
N THR A 186 5.17 24.87 -19.11
CA THR A 186 5.87 24.55 -20.37
C THR A 186 4.96 23.80 -21.32
N ALA A 187 4.25 22.78 -20.87
CA ALA A 187 3.27 22.05 -21.67
C ALA A 187 2.21 22.98 -22.27
N ASN A 188 1.64 23.86 -21.44
CA ASN A 188 0.63 24.84 -21.87
C ASN A 188 1.17 25.83 -22.92
N LYS A 189 2.40 26.32 -22.74
CA LYS A 189 3.06 27.26 -23.69
C LYS A 189 3.24 26.64 -25.07
N ILE A 190 3.55 25.34 -25.14
CA ILE A 190 3.73 24.63 -26.42
C ILE A 190 2.41 24.00 -26.93
N GLY A 191 1.28 24.25 -26.26
CA GLY A 191 -0.05 23.84 -26.70
C GLY A 191 -0.41 22.38 -26.40
N PHE A 192 0.24 21.74 -25.44
CA PHE A 192 -0.09 20.39 -25.02
C PHE A 192 -0.87 20.35 -23.71
N THR A 193 -1.96 19.60 -23.67
CA THR A 193 -2.82 19.48 -22.48
C THR A 193 -2.95 18.03 -22.05
N PHE A 194 -2.82 17.79 -20.74
CA PHE A 194 -3.02 16.46 -20.15
C PHE A 194 -4.43 16.34 -19.58
N LYS A 195 -5.10 15.24 -19.87
CA LYS A 195 -6.40 14.91 -19.29
C LYS A 195 -6.30 14.62 -17.78
N TYR A 196 -5.23 13.96 -17.36
CA TYR A 196 -4.97 13.59 -15.96
C TYR A 196 -3.67 14.24 -15.47
N ILE A 197 -3.79 15.03 -14.40
CA ILE A 197 -2.64 15.69 -13.75
C ILE A 197 -2.65 15.22 -12.30
N HIS A 198 -1.67 14.39 -11.91
CA HIS A 198 -1.66 13.82 -10.58
C HIS A 198 -0.27 13.77 -9.96
N PHE A 199 -0.13 14.27 -8.74
CA PHE A 199 1.12 14.28 -8.02
C PHE A 199 0.97 13.66 -6.63
N SER A 200 -0.13 13.93 -5.94
CA SER A 200 -0.38 13.56 -4.56
C SER A 200 -0.27 12.08 -4.32
N ASN A 201 0.32 11.74 -3.19
CA ASN A 201 0.22 10.45 -2.52
C ASN A 201 -0.66 10.59 -1.26
N SER A 202 -0.74 9.58 -0.39
CA SER A 202 -1.53 9.62 0.85
C SER A 202 -1.10 10.77 1.77
N GLY A 203 0.21 11.03 1.93
CA GLY A 203 0.70 12.15 2.76
C GLY A 203 0.30 13.51 2.19
N ALA A 204 0.51 13.72 0.88
CA ALA A 204 0.13 14.95 0.22
C ALA A 204 -1.39 15.20 0.24
N ALA A 205 -2.20 14.14 0.17
CA ALA A 205 -3.66 14.24 0.26
C ALA A 205 -4.15 14.83 1.59
N ILE A 206 -3.34 14.71 2.65
CA ILE A 206 -3.62 15.26 3.97
C ILE A 206 -2.97 16.65 4.12
N ASN A 207 -1.69 16.78 3.76
CA ASN A 207 -0.84 17.90 4.17
C ASN A 207 -0.75 19.06 3.16
N LEU A 208 -1.09 18.82 1.88
CA LEU A 208 -0.86 19.79 0.81
C LEU A 208 -2.15 20.19 0.10
N ASP A 209 -2.15 21.40 -0.47
CA ASP A 209 -3.21 21.85 -1.35
C ASP A 209 -3.23 21.02 -2.65
N GLN A 210 -4.42 20.58 -3.02
CA GLN A 210 -4.64 19.76 -4.21
C GLN A 210 -5.15 20.55 -5.42
N SER A 211 -5.21 21.89 -5.33
CA SER A 211 -5.92 22.75 -6.29
C SER A 211 -5.40 22.65 -7.74
N ILE A 212 -4.10 22.43 -7.91
CA ILE A 212 -3.45 22.31 -9.23
C ILE A 212 -3.57 20.93 -9.89
N PHE A 213 -4.02 19.93 -9.15
CA PHE A 213 -4.16 18.57 -9.64
C PHE A 213 -5.62 18.23 -9.83
N ASN A 214 -5.94 17.44 -10.86
CA ASN A 214 -7.30 16.98 -11.10
C ASN A 214 -7.56 15.53 -10.69
N MET A 215 -6.55 14.88 -10.08
CA MET A 215 -6.63 13.53 -9.53
C MET A 215 -5.61 13.36 -8.41
N VAL A 216 -5.95 12.57 -7.37
CA VAL A 216 -5.04 12.18 -6.29
C VAL A 216 -4.80 10.68 -6.31
N ARG A 217 -3.60 10.22 -5.89
CA ARG A 217 -3.28 8.80 -5.78
C ARG A 217 -3.20 8.43 -4.31
N VAL A 218 -4.03 7.50 -3.88
CA VAL A 218 -4.07 7.06 -2.49
C VAL A 218 -3.85 5.56 -2.39
N GLY A 219 -2.99 5.17 -1.47
CA GLY A 219 -2.69 3.78 -1.13
C GLY A 219 -2.98 3.50 0.34
N MET A 220 -2.01 3.72 1.22
CA MET A 220 -2.06 3.29 2.62
C MET A 220 -3.34 3.71 3.36
N MET A 221 -3.82 4.92 3.16
CA MET A 221 -5.04 5.40 3.81
C MET A 221 -6.29 4.60 3.43
N LEU A 222 -6.37 4.06 2.22
CA LEU A 222 -7.47 3.17 1.83
C LEU A 222 -7.53 1.94 2.73
N TYR A 223 -6.38 1.44 3.13
CA TYR A 223 -6.25 0.25 4.00
C TYR A 223 -6.34 0.57 5.48
N GLY A 224 -6.64 1.83 5.83
CA GLY A 224 -6.95 2.24 7.18
C GLY A 224 -5.74 2.60 8.04
N ALA A 225 -4.61 2.94 7.43
CA ALA A 225 -3.43 3.40 8.15
C ALA A 225 -2.91 4.74 7.61
N PHE A 226 -2.32 5.53 8.47
CA PHE A 226 -1.63 6.75 8.09
C PHE A 226 -0.22 6.44 7.55
N PRO A 227 0.29 7.20 6.58
CA PRO A 227 1.60 6.92 5.97
C PRO A 227 2.77 7.15 6.92
N SER A 228 2.62 8.02 7.90
CA SER A 228 3.64 8.46 8.87
C SER A 228 2.97 8.98 10.14
N PRO A 229 3.63 8.94 11.30
CA PRO A 229 3.15 9.59 12.53
C PRO A 229 3.22 11.13 12.49
N GLU A 230 3.91 11.71 11.50
CA GLU A 230 4.08 13.16 11.36
C GLU A 230 2.92 13.85 10.60
N VAL A 231 2.01 13.08 10.02
CA VAL A 231 0.80 13.65 9.38
C VAL A 231 -0.32 13.86 10.39
N PRO A 232 -1.22 14.85 10.17
CA PRO A 232 -2.46 14.96 10.94
C PRO A 232 -3.29 13.66 10.87
N MET A 233 -3.68 13.12 12.02
CA MET A 233 -4.45 11.87 12.11
C MET A 233 -5.93 12.12 12.41
N ASP A 234 -6.50 13.18 11.86
CA ASP A 234 -7.86 13.67 12.16
C ASP A 234 -8.95 12.89 11.40
N ILE A 235 -8.55 12.09 10.41
CA ILE A 235 -9.48 11.29 9.62
C ILE A 235 -9.72 9.96 10.36
N PRO A 236 -10.96 9.58 10.68
CA PRO A 236 -11.24 8.35 11.41
C PRO A 236 -11.16 7.11 10.51
N LEU A 237 -9.94 6.80 10.02
CA LEU A 237 -9.69 5.65 9.17
C LEU A 237 -9.88 4.34 9.94
N ASN A 238 -10.58 3.40 9.31
CA ASN A 238 -10.85 2.08 9.86
C ASN A 238 -9.80 1.08 9.36
N PRO A 239 -9.09 0.34 10.23
CA PRO A 239 -8.22 -0.76 9.80
C PRO A 239 -9.01 -1.78 8.98
N VAL A 240 -8.54 -2.03 7.77
CA VAL A 240 -9.21 -2.96 6.84
C VAL A 240 -8.84 -4.40 7.13
N MET A 241 -7.63 -4.65 7.63
CA MET A 241 -7.15 -5.99 7.96
C MET A 241 -7.25 -6.24 9.46
N GLU A 242 -7.83 -7.38 9.81
CA GLU A 242 -7.76 -7.99 11.13
C GLU A 242 -6.93 -9.27 11.01
N PHE A 243 -5.75 -9.30 11.66
CA PHE A 243 -4.83 -10.41 11.59
C PHE A 243 -4.88 -11.22 12.89
N ARG A 244 -5.27 -12.50 12.78
CA ARG A 244 -5.47 -13.42 13.90
C ARG A 244 -4.70 -14.71 13.73
N ALA A 245 -4.40 -15.34 14.87
CA ALA A 245 -3.83 -16.68 14.86
C ALA A 245 -4.33 -17.50 16.07
N PRO A 246 -4.40 -18.84 15.93
CA PRO A 246 -4.85 -19.71 17.00
C PRO A 246 -3.78 -19.97 18.04
N ILE A 247 -4.23 -20.17 19.28
CA ILE A 247 -3.46 -20.75 20.37
C ILE A 247 -3.40 -22.28 20.13
N VAL A 248 -2.22 -22.84 19.99
CA VAL A 248 -2.06 -24.27 19.66
C VAL A 248 -1.54 -25.10 20.84
N ASN A 249 -1.02 -24.44 21.86
CA ASN A 249 -0.59 -25.09 23.10
C ASN A 249 -0.59 -24.09 24.25
N VAL A 250 -0.83 -24.57 25.46
CA VAL A 250 -0.74 -23.79 26.70
C VAL A 250 0.06 -24.60 27.72
N ARG A 251 0.99 -23.95 28.39
CA ARG A 251 1.82 -24.57 29.44
C ARG A 251 1.81 -23.70 30.67
N ASN A 252 1.37 -24.26 31.78
CA ASN A 252 1.62 -23.65 33.09
C ASN A 252 3.08 -23.91 33.48
N VAL A 253 3.82 -22.85 33.79
CA VAL A 253 5.26 -22.92 34.11
C VAL A 253 5.56 -22.13 35.39
N PRO A 254 6.51 -22.56 36.23
CA PRO A 254 6.89 -21.86 37.45
C PRO A 254 7.66 -20.57 37.14
N ALA A 255 7.81 -19.71 38.16
CA ALA A 255 8.71 -18.56 38.14
C ALA A 255 10.14 -19.01 37.79
N GLY A 256 10.87 -18.15 37.04
CA GLY A 256 12.25 -18.45 36.59
C GLY A 256 12.34 -19.29 35.35
N THR A 257 11.22 -19.66 34.70
CA THR A 257 11.24 -20.40 33.43
C THR A 257 11.66 -19.48 32.27
N GLN A 258 12.68 -19.91 31.54
CA GLN A 258 13.12 -19.24 30.32
C GLN A 258 12.26 -19.64 29.13
N VAL A 259 11.87 -18.66 28.29
CA VAL A 259 10.98 -18.85 27.13
C VAL A 259 11.69 -18.44 25.84
N SER A 260 11.53 -19.26 24.79
CA SER A 260 12.02 -19.01 23.43
C SER A 260 13.54 -19.03 23.27
N TYR A 261 13.99 -18.77 22.05
CA TYR A 261 15.40 -18.76 21.68
C TYR A 261 16.23 -17.77 22.52
N GLY A 262 17.29 -18.29 23.13
CA GLY A 262 18.23 -17.52 23.95
C GLY A 262 17.69 -17.16 25.33
N GLY A 263 16.49 -17.66 25.72
CA GLY A 263 15.93 -17.45 27.05
C GLY A 263 15.74 -15.96 27.41
N VAL A 264 15.50 -15.10 26.39
CA VAL A 264 15.45 -13.64 26.57
C VAL A 264 14.25 -13.15 27.39
N PHE A 265 13.28 -14.01 27.59
CA PHE A 265 12.16 -13.79 28.51
C PHE A 265 12.23 -14.81 29.63
N THR A 266 12.04 -14.37 30.87
CA THR A 266 11.97 -15.23 32.05
C THR A 266 10.71 -14.88 32.83
N THR A 267 9.91 -15.91 33.18
CA THR A 267 8.71 -15.72 33.98
C THR A 267 9.03 -15.19 35.36
N LYS A 268 8.31 -14.14 35.80
CA LYS A 268 8.50 -13.54 37.15
C LYS A 268 7.68 -14.25 38.24
N SER A 269 6.63 -14.94 37.85
CA SER A 269 5.73 -15.74 38.70
C SER A 269 5.32 -16.98 37.93
N GLU A 270 4.60 -17.89 38.56
CA GLU A 270 3.87 -18.94 37.84
C GLU A 270 2.97 -18.31 36.79
N SER A 271 3.03 -18.84 35.56
CA SER A 271 2.38 -18.25 34.39
C SER A 271 1.94 -19.29 33.38
N ASN A 272 0.84 -19.01 32.70
CA ASN A 272 0.39 -19.76 31.53
C ASN A 272 1.03 -19.17 30.26
N ILE A 273 1.91 -19.93 29.64
CA ILE A 273 2.56 -19.56 28.37
C ILE A 273 1.80 -20.20 27.22
N GLY A 274 1.12 -19.38 26.42
CA GLY A 274 0.43 -19.82 25.21
C GLY A 274 1.36 -19.77 24.01
N VAL A 275 1.28 -20.81 23.17
CA VAL A 275 1.97 -20.87 21.87
C VAL A 275 1.00 -20.49 20.78
N ILE A 276 1.32 -19.44 20.05
CA ILE A 276 0.52 -18.91 18.95
C ILE A 276 1.09 -19.44 17.63
N GLN A 277 0.25 -20.00 16.78
CA GLN A 277 0.68 -20.55 15.49
C GLN A 277 0.76 -19.46 14.42
N CYS A 278 1.73 -18.61 14.56
CA CYS A 278 2.09 -17.53 13.65
C CYS A 278 3.53 -17.10 13.95
N GLY A 279 4.33 -16.85 12.93
CA GLY A 279 5.70 -16.44 13.10
C GLY A 279 6.16 -15.44 12.03
N PHE A 280 7.49 -15.23 11.93
CA PHE A 280 7.99 -14.26 10.96
C PHE A 280 7.83 -14.74 9.51
N ALA A 281 7.64 -16.03 9.25
CA ALA A 281 7.30 -16.55 7.92
C ALA A 281 5.85 -16.25 7.50
N ASP A 282 5.02 -15.79 8.42
CA ASP A 282 3.63 -15.38 8.18
C ASP A 282 3.48 -13.86 8.07
N GLY A 283 4.59 -13.11 8.30
CA GLY A 283 4.65 -11.66 8.16
C GLY A 283 4.78 -10.88 9.47
N ILE A 284 4.85 -11.55 10.63
CA ILE A 284 5.09 -10.84 11.90
C ILE A 284 6.56 -10.42 11.97
N PRO A 285 6.88 -9.13 12.18
CA PRO A 285 8.26 -8.69 12.28
C PRO A 285 8.97 -9.34 13.48
N ARG A 286 10.10 -10.01 13.25
CA ARG A 286 10.83 -10.66 14.33
C ARG A 286 11.27 -9.71 15.46
N PRO A 287 11.71 -8.45 15.20
CA PRO A 287 12.10 -7.50 16.25
C PRO A 287 10.96 -7.11 17.21
N TRP A 288 9.70 -7.28 16.79
CA TRP A 288 8.53 -6.90 17.58
C TRP A 288 8.41 -7.64 18.93
N TYR A 289 9.11 -8.75 19.10
CA TYR A 289 9.14 -9.48 20.39
C TYR A 289 9.58 -8.62 21.57
N GLN A 290 10.31 -7.53 21.37
CA GLN A 290 10.88 -6.71 22.45
C GLN A 290 9.79 -5.96 23.22
N ASN A 291 8.80 -5.41 22.53
CA ASN A 291 7.71 -4.62 23.10
C ASN A 291 6.34 -5.02 22.54
N GLY A 292 6.30 -6.10 21.75
CA GLY A 292 5.08 -6.57 21.10
C GLY A 292 4.08 -7.20 22.07
N HIS A 293 2.83 -7.13 21.69
CA HIS A 293 1.73 -7.69 22.44
C HIS A 293 0.61 -8.16 21.50
N ILE A 294 -0.30 -8.93 22.04
CA ILE A 294 -1.55 -9.33 21.37
C ILE A 294 -2.75 -8.89 22.22
N MET A 295 -3.94 -8.89 21.60
CA MET A 295 -5.19 -8.77 22.33
C MET A 295 -5.88 -10.14 22.41
N PHE A 296 -6.40 -10.45 23.61
CA PHE A 296 -7.19 -11.64 23.84
C PHE A 296 -8.29 -11.32 24.86
N ASN A 297 -9.54 -11.55 24.49
CA ASN A 297 -10.71 -11.28 25.34
C ASN A 297 -10.69 -9.87 25.98
N GLY A 298 -10.39 -8.83 25.17
CA GLY A 298 -10.35 -7.43 25.60
C GLY A 298 -9.12 -7.03 26.42
N ASN A 299 -8.16 -7.93 26.63
CA ASN A 299 -6.97 -7.67 27.42
C ASN A 299 -5.68 -7.79 26.61
N LYS A 300 -4.70 -6.97 26.96
CA LYS A 300 -3.36 -6.92 26.36
C LYS A 300 -2.42 -7.92 27.04
N TYR A 301 -1.77 -8.78 26.25
CA TYR A 301 -0.78 -9.75 26.70
C TYR A 301 0.52 -9.62 25.91
N ASN A 302 1.65 -9.59 26.61
CA ASN A 302 2.93 -9.38 25.99
C ASN A 302 3.48 -10.66 25.33
N ILE A 303 4.22 -10.48 24.24
CA ILE A 303 4.98 -11.55 23.62
C ILE A 303 6.09 -12.00 24.59
N ALA A 304 6.19 -13.32 24.79
CA ALA A 304 7.15 -13.94 25.70
C ALA A 304 8.35 -14.52 24.94
N GLY A 305 9.39 -13.71 24.78
CA GLY A 305 10.62 -14.10 24.11
C GLY A 305 10.57 -13.94 22.59
N ARG A 306 11.63 -14.39 21.90
CA ARG A 306 11.82 -14.15 20.47
C ARG A 306 10.75 -14.82 19.62
N ILE A 307 10.25 -14.11 18.60
CA ILE A 307 9.38 -14.68 17.57
C ILE A 307 10.18 -15.67 16.74
N CYS A 308 9.65 -16.89 16.60
CA CYS A 308 10.21 -17.95 15.78
C CYS A 308 9.68 -17.87 14.33
N MET A 309 10.12 -18.77 13.47
CA MET A 309 9.70 -18.82 12.07
C MET A 309 8.19 -19.04 11.94
N ASP A 310 7.65 -19.98 12.70
CA ASP A 310 6.28 -20.49 12.55
C ASP A 310 5.38 -20.23 13.77
N GLN A 311 5.96 -19.79 14.89
CA GLN A 311 5.26 -19.64 16.18
C GLN A 311 5.90 -18.54 17.01
N PHE A 312 5.11 -17.98 17.94
CA PHE A 312 5.62 -17.18 19.04
C PHE A 312 4.85 -17.50 20.33
N MET A 313 5.39 -17.09 21.44
CA MET A 313 4.81 -17.34 22.76
C MET A 313 4.28 -16.04 23.38
N VAL A 314 3.23 -16.18 24.17
CA VAL A 314 2.57 -15.11 24.90
C VAL A 314 2.47 -15.47 26.37
N ASP A 315 2.77 -14.51 27.25
CA ASP A 315 2.58 -14.65 28.68
C ASP A 315 1.16 -14.22 29.07
N PHE A 316 0.27 -15.20 29.25
CA PHE A 316 -1.11 -14.98 29.71
C PHE A 316 -1.22 -14.82 31.23
N LYS A 317 -0.10 -14.90 31.94
CA LYS A 317 -0.05 -14.82 33.42
C LYS A 317 -0.96 -15.87 34.08
N GLY A 318 -1.88 -15.42 34.94
CA GLY A 318 -2.84 -16.30 35.61
C GLY A 318 -4.07 -16.68 34.77
N VAL A 319 -4.19 -16.22 33.55
CA VAL A 319 -5.30 -16.60 32.64
C VAL A 319 -4.93 -17.87 31.91
N GLU A 320 -5.82 -18.85 31.86
CA GLU A 320 -5.65 -20.13 31.14
C GLU A 320 -6.54 -20.11 29.88
N PRO A 321 -5.99 -19.72 28.70
CA PRO A 321 -6.74 -19.75 27.48
C PRO A 321 -6.90 -21.18 26.97
N ASN A 322 -7.94 -21.46 26.18
CA ASN A 322 -8.14 -22.77 25.58
C ASN A 322 -7.37 -22.89 24.26
N VAL A 323 -6.84 -24.09 24.00
CA VAL A 323 -6.29 -24.43 22.68
C VAL A 323 -7.40 -24.34 21.63
N GLY A 324 -7.13 -23.65 20.53
CA GLY A 324 -8.07 -23.37 19.46
C GLY A 324 -8.71 -21.98 19.53
N GLU A 325 -8.66 -21.28 20.67
CA GLU A 325 -9.01 -19.86 20.73
C GLU A 325 -8.02 -19.01 19.91
N GLU A 326 -8.47 -17.86 19.43
CA GLU A 326 -7.68 -16.97 18.58
C GLU A 326 -7.29 -15.71 19.31
N VAL A 327 -6.08 -15.23 19.01
CA VAL A 327 -5.60 -13.93 19.47
C VAL A 327 -5.64 -12.93 18.32
N LEU A 328 -5.93 -11.67 18.59
CA LEU A 328 -5.76 -10.56 17.66
C LEU A 328 -4.31 -10.10 17.73
N ILE A 329 -3.66 -10.08 16.56
CA ILE A 329 -2.27 -9.67 16.39
C ILE A 329 -2.19 -8.24 15.82
N MET A 330 -3.11 -7.89 14.91
CA MET A 330 -3.19 -6.58 14.28
C MET A 330 -4.63 -6.29 13.80
N GLY A 331 -5.03 -5.04 13.81
CA GLY A 331 -6.34 -4.56 13.38
C GLY A 331 -7.27 -4.29 14.55
N ASP A 332 -8.55 -4.04 14.25
CA ASP A 332 -9.63 -3.84 15.21
C ASP A 332 -10.56 -5.05 15.21
N GLY A 333 -10.74 -5.67 16.38
CA GLY A 333 -11.60 -6.83 16.57
C GLY A 333 -12.19 -6.90 17.96
N ASP A 334 -12.93 -7.97 18.28
CA ASP A 334 -13.67 -8.15 19.55
C ASP A 334 -12.82 -8.11 20.82
N GLY A 335 -11.55 -8.01 20.71
CA GLY A 335 -10.63 -7.98 21.84
C GLY A 335 -9.93 -6.65 22.04
N GLY A 336 -10.09 -5.71 21.11
CA GLY A 336 -9.40 -4.42 21.15
C GLY A 336 -8.79 -4.03 19.81
N SER A 337 -7.78 -3.17 19.84
CA SER A 337 -7.13 -2.60 18.66
C SER A 337 -5.62 -2.70 18.78
N ILE A 338 -4.95 -3.10 17.69
CA ILE A 338 -3.51 -3.00 17.49
C ILE A 338 -3.29 -2.44 16.08
N ARG A 339 -2.88 -1.18 16.02
CA ARG A 339 -2.66 -0.49 14.73
C ARG A 339 -1.35 -0.95 14.09
N MET A 340 -1.32 -1.03 12.75
CA MET A 340 -0.06 -1.36 12.06
C MET A 340 0.99 -0.26 12.22
N GLU A 341 0.58 0.97 12.45
CA GLU A 341 1.44 2.10 12.80
C GLU A 341 2.16 1.85 14.15
N GLU A 342 1.45 1.33 15.17
CA GLU A 342 2.02 0.97 16.48
C GLU A 342 3.10 -0.13 16.33
N ILE A 343 2.82 -1.15 15.52
CA ILE A 343 3.80 -2.20 15.26
C ILE A 343 5.02 -1.62 14.55
N ALA A 344 4.81 -0.79 13.52
CA ALA A 344 5.86 -0.18 12.73
C ALA A 344 6.78 0.71 13.59
N GLU A 345 6.21 1.58 14.41
CA GLU A 345 6.95 2.46 15.33
C GLU A 345 7.80 1.64 16.32
N THR A 346 7.25 0.56 16.86
CA THR A 346 7.95 -0.30 17.82
C THR A 346 9.24 -0.91 17.27
N ILE A 347 9.35 -1.05 15.95
CA ILE A 347 10.49 -1.72 15.27
C ILE A 347 11.26 -0.79 14.32
N ASP A 348 11.06 0.53 14.42
CA ASP A 348 11.67 1.54 13.54
C ASP A 348 11.42 1.22 12.04
N SER A 349 10.16 1.06 11.67
CA SER A 349 9.73 0.70 10.34
C SER A 349 8.52 1.53 9.89
N THR A 350 7.85 1.12 8.82
CA THR A 350 6.67 1.80 8.28
C THR A 350 5.46 0.86 8.18
N PRO A 351 4.22 1.39 8.25
CA PRO A 351 3.02 0.59 8.05
C PRO A 351 2.99 -0.17 6.72
N TYR A 352 3.67 0.36 5.69
CA TYR A 352 3.82 -0.31 4.38
C TYR A 352 4.53 -1.66 4.50
N VAL A 353 5.59 -1.73 5.30
CA VAL A 353 6.36 -2.97 5.52
C VAL A 353 5.52 -3.98 6.29
N ILE A 354 4.78 -3.51 7.31
CA ILE A 354 3.92 -4.38 8.11
C ILE A 354 2.82 -4.99 7.23
N ALA A 355 2.07 -4.17 6.52
CA ALA A 355 0.94 -4.61 5.69
C ALA A 355 1.39 -5.57 4.57
N THR A 356 2.44 -5.23 3.82
CA THR A 356 2.94 -6.05 2.71
C THR A 356 3.67 -7.30 3.16
N GLY A 357 4.13 -7.36 4.41
CA GLY A 357 4.73 -8.53 5.02
C GLY A 357 3.76 -9.68 5.24
N ILE A 358 2.47 -9.38 5.42
CA ILE A 358 1.44 -10.41 5.61
C ILE A 358 1.23 -11.15 4.28
N GLY A 359 1.74 -12.35 4.18
CA GLY A 359 1.77 -13.09 2.92
C GLY A 359 1.79 -14.59 3.07
N GLY A 360 2.31 -15.26 2.06
CA GLY A 360 2.64 -16.68 2.09
C GLY A 360 1.49 -17.58 2.51
N ARG A 361 1.57 -18.12 3.72
CA ARG A 361 0.65 -19.12 4.28
C ARG A 361 -0.61 -18.55 4.91
N THR A 362 -0.70 -17.22 5.05
CA THR A 362 -1.85 -16.56 5.69
C THR A 362 -3.08 -16.62 4.78
N GLN A 363 -4.15 -17.24 5.27
CA GLN A 363 -5.43 -17.28 4.57
C GLN A 363 -6.10 -15.91 4.65
N ARG A 364 -6.54 -15.37 3.49
CA ARG A 364 -7.37 -14.18 3.44
C ARG A 364 -8.84 -14.55 3.41
N ILE A 365 -9.62 -13.91 4.29
CA ILE A 365 -11.08 -14.09 4.40
C ILE A 365 -11.69 -12.72 4.18
N TYR A 366 -12.47 -12.56 3.11
CA TYR A 366 -13.10 -11.29 2.76
C TYR A 366 -14.49 -11.22 3.39
N GLN A 367 -14.79 -10.05 3.98
CA GLN A 367 -16.07 -9.71 4.59
C GLN A 367 -16.56 -8.36 4.04
N ASP A 368 -17.88 -8.29 3.75
CA ASP A 368 -18.58 -7.05 3.39
C ASP A 368 -19.21 -6.40 4.61
#